data_cf1968ad5d6d136bdad63a80469ccbe8
#
_entry.id   cf1968ad5d6d136bdad63a80469ccbe8
#
_cell.length_a   1.000
_cell.length_b   1.000
_cell.length_c   1.000
_cell.angle_alpha   90.00
_cell.angle_beta   90.00
_cell.angle_gamma   90.00
#
_symmetry.space_group_name_H-M   'P 1'
#
loop_
_entity.id
_entity.type
_entity.pdbx_description
1 polymer ?
#
loop_
_entity_poly.entity_id
_entity_poly.type
_entity_poly.pdbx_seq_one_letter_code
_entity_poly.pdbx_strand_id
1 'polypeptide(L)'
;MPTLHITVGAPSSGKSTWAKSQGLPIVSVDDVKKEMKDSGENYNNEKIFSTARERVCAILSDNKHVIYDSTNMGYRNRKAVISAARKLRGIDVKIVAHVFIVPINVLYDRSIERNEQIHVDTIDDALSLFQPPCKWERIDEVIYHRTEAEETLSELLVKQEYVFFNAIASELCVKRSLAEACMYLDVGRRKTNRGHAGRGAYMYLAAGGTPENAALIAYHELPEDMDAYDKMRKVMPIDFTYDLDLVHEADVRSRFV
;
A
#
# COMPACT_ATOMS: atom_id res chain seq x y z
N MET A 1 -24.28 11.62 -2.69
CA MET A 1 -23.14 10.94 -3.32
C MET A 1 -22.64 9.85 -2.37
N PRO A 2 -22.80 8.59 -2.72
CA PRO A 2 -22.29 7.50 -1.90
C PRO A 2 -20.75 7.51 -1.85
N THR A 3 -20.19 6.95 -0.78
CA THR A 3 -18.74 6.89 -0.59
C THR A 3 -18.29 5.44 -0.47
N LEU A 4 -17.28 5.07 -1.24
CA LEU A 4 -16.53 3.85 -1.06
C LEU A 4 -15.31 4.15 -0.17
N HIS A 5 -15.30 3.60 1.04
CA HIS A 5 -14.14 3.62 1.93
C HIS A 5 -13.32 2.35 1.70
N ILE A 6 -12.04 2.49 1.39
CA ILE A 6 -11.12 1.37 1.17
C ILE A 6 -10.12 1.34 2.31
N THR A 7 -10.04 0.23 3.07
CA THR A 7 -8.97 0.07 4.05
C THR A 7 -7.67 -0.37 3.37
N VAL A 8 -6.54 0.16 3.81
CA VAL A 8 -5.20 -0.19 3.33
C VAL A 8 -4.28 -0.40 4.52
N GLY A 9 -3.65 -1.54 4.63
CA GLY A 9 -2.72 -1.82 5.73
C GLY A 9 -2.46 -3.31 5.93
N ALA A 10 -1.36 -3.62 6.60
CA ALA A 10 -0.96 -4.99 6.90
C ALA A 10 -1.97 -5.72 7.82
N PRO A 11 -1.96 -7.05 7.87
CA PRO A 11 -2.64 -7.78 8.94
C PRO A 11 -2.28 -7.20 10.32
N SER A 12 -3.19 -7.27 11.27
CA SER A 12 -3.04 -6.74 12.65
C SER A 12 -2.88 -5.21 12.79
N SER A 13 -3.04 -4.42 11.71
CA SER A 13 -2.95 -2.95 11.77
C SER A 13 -4.19 -2.25 12.35
N GLY A 14 -5.26 -2.97 12.68
CA GLY A 14 -6.48 -2.40 13.29
C GLY A 14 -7.58 -1.99 12.30
N LYS A 15 -7.42 -2.25 10.99
CA LYS A 15 -8.40 -1.92 9.94
C LYS A 15 -9.82 -2.36 10.24
N SER A 16 -10.01 -3.65 10.53
CA SER A 16 -11.34 -4.23 10.77
C SER A 16 -11.96 -3.74 12.06
N THR A 17 -11.17 -3.42 13.07
CA THR A 17 -11.63 -2.77 14.31
C THR A 17 -12.17 -1.38 14.02
N TRP A 18 -11.42 -0.59 13.26
CA TRP A 18 -11.86 0.72 12.80
C TRP A 18 -13.11 0.60 11.92
N ALA A 19 -13.14 -0.30 10.94
CA ALA A 19 -14.30 -0.48 10.07
C ALA A 19 -15.59 -0.73 10.88
N LYS A 20 -15.53 -1.61 11.88
CA LYS A 20 -16.65 -1.93 12.76
C LYS A 20 -17.13 -0.74 13.61
N SER A 21 -16.24 0.19 13.97
CA SER A 21 -16.59 1.38 14.74
C SER A 21 -17.31 2.48 13.94
N GLN A 22 -17.31 2.38 12.60
CA GLN A 22 -17.90 3.43 11.74
C GLN A 22 -19.43 3.33 11.59
N GLY A 23 -20.06 2.22 11.96
CA GLY A 23 -21.50 2.04 11.80
C GLY A 23 -22.00 2.00 10.34
N LEU A 24 -21.09 1.79 9.38
CA LEU A 24 -21.39 1.68 7.96
C LEU A 24 -21.47 0.22 7.53
N PRO A 25 -22.18 -0.10 6.43
CA PRO A 25 -22.09 -1.40 5.78
C PRO A 25 -20.64 -1.76 5.47
N ILE A 26 -20.22 -2.98 5.83
CA ILE A 26 -18.87 -3.51 5.61
C ILE A 26 -18.95 -4.68 4.64
N VAL A 27 -18.10 -4.69 3.64
CA VAL A 27 -17.82 -5.85 2.79
C VAL A 27 -16.39 -6.27 3.09
N SER A 28 -16.25 -7.33 3.91
CA SER A 28 -14.96 -7.92 4.26
C SER A 28 -14.64 -9.07 3.29
N VAL A 29 -13.46 -9.05 2.71
CA VAL A 29 -12.97 -10.13 1.84
C VAL A 29 -12.81 -11.42 2.63
N ASP A 30 -12.39 -11.34 3.89
CA ASP A 30 -12.22 -12.50 4.76
C ASP A 30 -13.57 -13.13 5.12
N ASP A 31 -14.62 -12.31 5.34
CA ASP A 31 -15.97 -12.81 5.59
C ASP A 31 -16.54 -13.52 4.35
N VAL A 32 -16.36 -12.94 3.15
CA VAL A 32 -16.76 -13.59 1.89
C VAL A 32 -16.07 -14.93 1.71
N LYS A 33 -14.77 -15.00 1.99
CA LYS A 33 -14.00 -16.25 1.94
C LYS A 33 -14.54 -17.29 2.92
N LYS A 34 -14.87 -16.86 4.14
CA LYS A 34 -15.43 -17.73 5.18
C LYS A 34 -16.80 -18.26 4.76
N GLU A 35 -17.70 -17.40 4.29
CA GLU A 35 -19.03 -17.81 3.82
C GLU A 35 -18.95 -18.85 2.70
N MET A 36 -18.06 -18.66 1.70
CA MET A 36 -17.86 -19.63 0.62
C MET A 36 -17.32 -20.97 1.13
N LYS A 37 -16.40 -20.92 2.11
CA LYS A 37 -15.88 -22.14 2.74
C LYS A 37 -16.98 -22.89 3.49
N ASP A 38 -17.80 -22.18 4.28
CA ASP A 38 -18.85 -22.76 5.12
C ASP A 38 -20.01 -23.33 4.27
N SER A 39 -20.28 -22.76 3.10
CA SER A 39 -21.28 -23.26 2.14
C SER A 39 -20.80 -24.47 1.32
N GLY A 40 -19.53 -24.85 1.41
CA GLY A 40 -18.96 -25.93 0.60
C GLY A 40 -18.81 -25.56 -0.89
N GLU A 41 -18.92 -24.28 -1.23
CA GLU A 41 -18.80 -23.81 -2.60
C GLU A 41 -17.34 -23.93 -3.09
N ASN A 42 -17.16 -24.39 -4.32
CA ASN A 42 -15.81 -24.37 -4.92
C ASN A 42 -15.42 -22.92 -5.27
N TYR A 43 -14.35 -22.41 -4.67
CA TYR A 43 -13.90 -21.04 -4.84
C TYR A 43 -12.39 -20.93 -5.07
N ASN A 44 -12.01 -19.87 -5.72
CA ASN A 44 -10.62 -19.40 -5.84
C ASN A 44 -10.54 -17.93 -5.44
N ASN A 45 -9.35 -17.39 -5.38
CA ASN A 45 -9.15 -15.99 -5.00
C ASN A 45 -9.91 -15.01 -5.91
N GLU A 46 -9.96 -15.28 -7.23
CA GLU A 46 -10.67 -14.43 -8.18
C GLU A 46 -12.17 -14.35 -7.85
N LYS A 47 -12.81 -15.49 -7.54
CA LYS A 47 -14.23 -15.55 -7.17
C LYS A 47 -14.51 -14.80 -5.86
N ILE A 48 -13.64 -14.95 -4.85
CA ILE A 48 -13.78 -14.21 -3.57
C ILE A 48 -13.78 -12.70 -3.85
N PHE A 49 -12.77 -12.21 -4.58
CA PHE A 49 -12.65 -10.78 -4.85
C PHE A 49 -13.74 -10.25 -5.80
N SER A 50 -14.22 -11.04 -6.77
CA SER A 50 -15.35 -10.63 -7.63
C SER A 50 -16.63 -10.50 -6.83
N THR A 51 -16.97 -11.49 -6.00
CA THR A 51 -18.15 -11.45 -5.13
C THR A 51 -18.11 -10.27 -4.16
N ALA A 52 -16.96 -10.01 -3.55
CA ALA A 52 -16.81 -8.84 -2.67
C ALA A 52 -17.04 -7.52 -3.45
N ARG A 53 -16.49 -7.37 -4.66
CA ARG A 53 -16.73 -6.19 -5.51
C ARG A 53 -18.19 -6.05 -5.92
N GLU A 54 -18.87 -7.14 -6.26
CA GLU A 54 -20.30 -7.13 -6.61
C GLU A 54 -21.14 -6.64 -5.44
N ARG A 55 -20.86 -7.11 -4.22
CA ARG A 55 -21.52 -6.64 -2.98
C ARG A 55 -21.30 -5.15 -2.74
N VAL A 56 -20.07 -4.67 -2.91
CA VAL A 56 -19.74 -3.23 -2.83
C VAL A 56 -20.56 -2.44 -3.84
N CYS A 57 -20.58 -2.88 -5.10
CA CYS A 57 -21.35 -2.20 -6.16
C CYS A 57 -22.84 -2.19 -5.89
N ALA A 58 -23.41 -3.27 -5.36
CA ALA A 58 -24.84 -3.33 -4.99
C ALA A 58 -25.19 -2.28 -3.92
N ILE A 59 -24.38 -2.18 -2.85
CA ILE A 59 -24.60 -1.20 -1.77
C ILE A 59 -24.47 0.25 -2.30
N LEU A 60 -23.46 0.52 -3.14
CA LEU A 60 -23.27 1.83 -3.77
C LEU A 60 -24.43 2.18 -4.71
N SER A 61 -24.98 1.18 -5.41
CA SER A 61 -26.14 1.37 -6.32
C SER A 61 -27.42 1.78 -5.57
N ASP A 62 -27.53 1.36 -4.30
CA ASP A 62 -28.58 1.83 -3.38
C ASP A 62 -28.31 3.23 -2.80
N ASN A 63 -27.32 3.95 -3.33
CA ASN A 63 -26.87 5.27 -2.86
C ASN A 63 -26.42 5.28 -1.38
N LYS A 64 -25.89 4.15 -0.89
CA LYS A 64 -25.35 3.99 0.48
C LYS A 64 -23.82 4.03 0.49
N HIS A 65 -23.25 4.49 1.62
CA HIS A 65 -21.82 4.38 1.88
C HIS A 65 -21.46 2.94 2.21
N VAL A 66 -20.22 2.52 1.88
CA VAL A 66 -19.73 1.16 2.16
C VAL A 66 -18.25 1.17 2.47
N ILE A 67 -17.82 0.29 3.38
CA ILE A 67 -16.42 0.02 3.66
C ILE A 67 -16.04 -1.29 2.97
N TYR A 68 -15.01 -1.26 2.13
CA TYR A 68 -14.36 -2.43 1.56
C TYR A 68 -13.15 -2.78 2.41
N ASP A 69 -13.28 -3.81 3.26
CA ASP A 69 -12.26 -4.23 4.21
C ASP A 69 -11.42 -5.38 3.65
N SER A 70 -10.17 -5.07 3.37
CA SER A 70 -9.12 -6.00 2.94
C SER A 70 -7.76 -5.36 3.18
N THR A 71 -6.65 -6.08 2.98
CA THR A 71 -5.29 -5.52 3.12
C THR A 71 -5.01 -4.41 2.09
N ASN A 72 -5.45 -4.57 0.85
CA ASN A 72 -5.36 -3.60 -0.26
C ASN A 72 -3.97 -2.94 -0.41
N MET A 73 -2.89 -3.65 -0.06
CA MET A 73 -1.53 -3.12 0.00
C MET A 73 -1.01 -2.65 -1.36
N GLY A 74 -1.29 -3.40 -2.42
CA GLY A 74 -0.83 -3.06 -3.77
C GLY A 74 -1.87 -2.28 -4.59
N TYR A 75 -1.38 -1.46 -5.52
CA TYR A 75 -2.21 -0.72 -6.49
C TYR A 75 -3.20 -1.63 -7.25
N ARG A 76 -2.73 -2.81 -7.69
CA ARG A 76 -3.58 -3.74 -8.48
C ARG A 76 -4.84 -4.16 -7.73
N ASN A 77 -4.74 -4.38 -6.41
CA ASN A 77 -5.86 -4.78 -5.58
C ASN A 77 -6.89 -3.64 -5.47
N ARG A 78 -6.43 -2.41 -5.22
CA ARG A 78 -7.28 -1.22 -5.14
C ARG A 78 -7.93 -0.88 -6.47
N LYS A 79 -7.16 -0.94 -7.58
CA LYS A 79 -7.64 -0.63 -8.93
C LYS A 79 -8.91 -1.40 -9.30
N ALA A 80 -9.01 -2.67 -8.92
CA ALA A 80 -10.14 -3.51 -9.28
C ALA A 80 -11.46 -3.00 -8.68
N VAL A 81 -11.49 -2.72 -7.38
CA VAL A 81 -12.69 -2.21 -6.70
C VAL A 81 -13.00 -0.75 -7.07
N ILE A 82 -11.98 0.09 -7.22
CA ILE A 82 -12.12 1.49 -7.68
C ILE A 82 -12.74 1.51 -9.09
N SER A 83 -12.22 0.71 -10.01
CA SER A 83 -12.73 0.65 -11.38
C SER A 83 -14.17 0.12 -11.43
N ALA A 84 -14.54 -0.82 -10.58
CA ALA A 84 -15.92 -1.30 -10.49
C ALA A 84 -16.87 -0.21 -9.99
N ALA A 85 -16.51 0.49 -8.91
CA ALA A 85 -17.31 1.59 -8.37
C ALA A 85 -17.47 2.75 -9.37
N ARG A 86 -16.40 3.15 -10.06
CA ARG A 86 -16.41 4.24 -11.06
C ARG A 86 -17.19 3.90 -12.35
N LYS A 87 -17.53 2.62 -12.57
CA LYS A 87 -18.35 2.17 -13.73
C LYS A 87 -19.85 2.15 -13.45
N LEU A 88 -20.29 2.43 -12.24
CA LEU A 88 -21.70 2.49 -11.90
C LEU A 88 -22.38 3.62 -12.66
N ARG A 89 -23.39 3.26 -13.47
CA ARG A 89 -24.07 4.23 -14.35
C ARG A 89 -24.97 5.19 -13.53
N GLY A 90 -24.81 6.48 -13.78
CA GLY A 90 -25.65 7.51 -13.15
C GLY A 90 -25.34 7.74 -11.68
N ILE A 91 -24.29 7.16 -11.13
CA ILE A 91 -23.90 7.32 -9.73
C ILE A 91 -22.48 7.87 -9.68
N ASP A 92 -22.32 9.05 -9.10
CA ASP A 92 -21.02 9.59 -8.76
C ASP A 92 -20.60 9.09 -7.38
N VAL A 93 -19.50 8.33 -7.31
CA VAL A 93 -19.01 7.68 -6.11
C VAL A 93 -17.76 8.39 -5.61
N LYS A 94 -17.77 8.93 -4.38
CA LYS A 94 -16.55 9.40 -3.72
C LYS A 94 -15.73 8.19 -3.26
N ILE A 95 -14.40 8.20 -3.49
CA ILE A 95 -13.50 7.13 -3.06
C ILE A 95 -12.51 7.67 -2.04
N VAL A 96 -12.50 7.08 -0.86
CA VAL A 96 -11.63 7.45 0.25
C VAL A 96 -10.79 6.25 0.67
N ALA A 97 -9.47 6.38 0.63
CA ALA A 97 -8.54 5.37 1.13
C ALA A 97 -8.14 5.67 2.57
N HIS A 98 -8.33 4.71 3.46
CA HIS A 98 -7.89 4.76 4.85
C HIS A 98 -6.65 3.89 5.03
N VAL A 99 -5.51 4.52 5.22
CA VAL A 99 -4.20 3.85 5.30
C VAL A 99 -3.79 3.71 6.76
N PHE A 100 -3.62 2.47 7.20
CA PHE A 100 -3.25 2.14 8.58
C PHE A 100 -1.76 1.83 8.64
N ILE A 101 -0.99 2.74 9.23
CA ILE A 101 0.45 2.64 9.42
C ILE A 101 0.75 2.39 10.89
N VAL A 102 1.33 1.23 11.16
CA VAL A 102 1.67 0.75 12.51
C VAL A 102 3.11 0.24 12.46
N PRO A 103 3.98 0.52 13.44
CA PRO A 103 5.33 -0.05 13.50
C PRO A 103 5.31 -1.58 13.35
N ILE A 104 6.31 -2.12 12.65
CA ILE A 104 6.30 -3.54 12.25
C ILE A 104 6.33 -4.48 13.46
N ASN A 105 7.12 -4.16 14.49
CA ASN A 105 7.16 -4.90 15.75
C ASN A 105 5.77 -4.96 16.41
N VAL A 106 5.03 -3.84 16.44
CA VAL A 106 3.66 -3.80 16.98
C VAL A 106 2.71 -4.69 16.16
N LEU A 107 2.90 -4.78 14.84
CA LEU A 107 2.11 -5.72 14.01
C LEU A 107 2.37 -7.18 14.43
N TYR A 108 3.64 -7.53 14.68
CA TYR A 108 4.01 -8.87 15.13
C TYR A 108 3.45 -9.18 16.52
N ASP A 109 3.61 -8.28 17.47
CA ASP A 109 3.11 -8.44 18.84
C ASP A 109 1.60 -8.65 18.85
N ARG A 110 0.84 -7.81 18.14
CA ARG A 110 -0.61 -7.95 17.99
C ARG A 110 -1.03 -9.23 17.29
N SER A 111 -0.21 -9.75 16.38
CA SER A 111 -0.46 -11.03 15.71
C SER A 111 -0.31 -12.21 16.67
N ILE A 112 0.70 -12.17 17.54
CA ILE A 112 0.94 -13.19 18.57
C ILE A 112 -0.19 -13.17 19.62
N GLU A 113 -0.57 -12.00 20.11
CA GLU A 113 -1.60 -11.84 21.14
C GLU A 113 -2.99 -12.37 20.70
N ARG A 114 -3.32 -12.23 19.41
CA ARG A 114 -4.63 -12.67 18.89
C ARG A 114 -4.82 -14.17 18.80
N ASN A 115 -3.77 -14.96 19.03
CA ASN A 115 -3.79 -16.41 18.84
C ASN A 115 -4.33 -16.87 17.46
N GLU A 116 -4.51 -15.92 16.55
CA GLU A 116 -4.76 -16.19 15.16
C GLU A 116 -3.41 -16.57 14.56
N GLN A 117 -3.34 -17.73 13.91
CA GLN A 117 -2.13 -18.22 13.23
C GLN A 117 -1.79 -17.37 11.99
N ILE A 118 -1.72 -16.04 12.17
CA ILE A 118 -1.14 -15.16 11.17
C ILE A 118 0.36 -15.30 11.33
N HIS A 119 0.97 -16.12 10.49
CA HIS A 119 2.43 -16.23 10.45
C HIS A 119 3.06 -14.86 10.18
N VAL A 120 4.19 -14.60 10.83
CA VAL A 120 5.03 -13.42 10.58
C VAL A 120 5.26 -13.23 9.08
N ASP A 121 5.47 -14.33 8.34
CA ASP A 121 5.62 -14.34 6.88
C ASP A 121 4.43 -13.69 6.15
N THR A 122 3.19 -13.85 6.66
CA THR A 122 2.01 -13.21 6.04
C THR A 122 2.04 -11.68 6.19
N ILE A 123 2.58 -11.17 7.30
CA ILE A 123 2.77 -9.73 7.50
C ILE A 123 3.88 -9.24 6.57
N ASP A 124 4.99 -9.95 6.51
CA ASP A 124 6.12 -9.62 5.65
C ASP A 124 5.76 -9.65 4.16
N ASP A 125 5.01 -10.64 3.72
CA ASP A 125 4.47 -10.70 2.35
C ASP A 125 3.57 -9.50 2.07
N ALA A 126 2.69 -9.13 2.99
CA ALA A 126 1.85 -7.96 2.83
C ALA A 126 2.67 -6.66 2.73
N LEU A 127 3.67 -6.49 3.61
CA LEU A 127 4.55 -5.32 3.60
C LEU A 127 5.36 -5.22 2.31
N SER A 128 5.81 -6.36 1.76
CA SER A 128 6.55 -6.40 0.49
C SER A 128 5.75 -5.89 -0.72
N LEU A 129 4.41 -5.97 -0.62
CA LEU A 129 3.49 -5.53 -1.66
C LEU A 129 3.00 -4.08 -1.46
N PHE A 130 3.46 -3.40 -0.42
CA PHE A 130 2.94 -2.09 -0.08
C PHE A 130 3.30 -1.05 -1.13
N GLN A 131 2.27 -0.41 -1.66
CA GLN A 131 2.33 0.75 -2.53
C GLN A 131 1.37 1.80 -1.96
N PRO A 132 1.86 2.96 -1.50
CA PRO A 132 0.99 3.99 -0.94
C PRO A 132 -0.11 4.38 -1.92
N PRO A 133 -1.38 4.51 -1.47
CA PRO A 133 -2.44 5.01 -2.32
C PRO A 133 -2.13 6.43 -2.81
N CYS A 134 -2.30 6.64 -4.11
CA CYS A 134 -2.02 7.91 -4.78
C CYS A 134 -3.28 8.45 -5.46
N LYS A 135 -3.37 9.79 -5.60
CA LYS A 135 -4.51 10.44 -6.27
C LYS A 135 -4.69 9.99 -7.72
N TRP A 136 -3.59 9.67 -8.42
CA TRP A 136 -3.66 9.17 -9.80
C TRP A 136 -4.33 7.80 -9.94
N GLU A 137 -4.53 7.06 -8.82
CA GLU A 137 -5.36 5.85 -8.79
C GLU A 137 -6.87 6.16 -8.91
N ARG A 138 -7.27 7.43 -9.06
CA ARG A 138 -8.65 7.94 -9.04
C ARG A 138 -9.27 7.86 -7.64
N ILE A 139 -8.45 8.01 -6.60
CA ILE A 139 -8.82 8.16 -5.21
C ILE A 139 -9.01 9.66 -4.93
N ASP A 140 -10.17 10.03 -4.38
CA ASP A 140 -10.51 11.43 -4.12
C ASP A 140 -9.83 11.95 -2.84
N GLU A 141 -9.64 11.05 -1.85
CA GLU A 141 -9.06 11.41 -0.56
C GLU A 141 -8.26 10.23 0.03
N VAL A 142 -7.11 10.53 0.63
CA VAL A 142 -6.28 9.55 1.36
C VAL A 142 -6.12 10.03 2.79
N ILE A 143 -6.52 9.20 3.75
CA ILE A 143 -6.47 9.47 5.19
C ILE A 143 -5.50 8.48 5.84
N TYR A 144 -4.46 8.99 6.49
CA TYR A 144 -3.48 8.17 7.20
C TYR A 144 -3.84 8.05 8.68
N HIS A 145 -4.06 6.81 9.13
CA HIS A 145 -4.19 6.43 10.53
C HIS A 145 -2.83 5.91 11.00
N ARG A 146 -2.10 6.72 11.74
CA ARG A 146 -0.78 6.36 12.27
C ARG A 146 -0.88 6.13 13.78
N THR A 147 -0.21 5.11 14.27
CA THR A 147 0.16 5.01 15.69
C THR A 147 1.40 5.85 15.94
N GLU A 148 1.70 6.16 17.20
CA GLU A 148 2.96 6.84 17.54
C GLU A 148 4.15 6.06 16.95
N ALA A 149 5.08 6.79 16.34
CA ALA A 149 6.28 6.21 15.79
C ALA A 149 7.18 5.75 16.95
N GLU A 150 7.59 4.48 16.92
CA GLU A 150 8.57 3.94 17.87
C GLU A 150 10.01 4.24 17.44
N GLU A 151 10.18 4.65 16.20
CA GLU A 151 11.47 4.90 15.57
C GLU A 151 11.39 6.16 14.72
N THR A 152 12.38 7.02 14.84
CA THR A 152 12.53 8.22 14.01
C THR A 152 13.16 7.88 12.65
N LEU A 153 13.01 8.80 11.68
CA LEU A 153 13.68 8.68 10.38
C LEU A 153 15.22 8.56 10.52
N SER A 154 15.80 9.30 11.47
CA SER A 154 17.26 9.24 11.73
C SER A 154 17.69 7.86 12.26
N GLU A 155 16.93 7.28 13.18
CA GLU A 155 17.21 5.93 13.71
C GLU A 155 17.03 4.86 12.63
N LEU A 156 16.04 5.03 11.75
CA LEU A 156 15.80 4.15 10.63
C LEU A 156 17.00 4.14 9.66
N LEU A 157 17.62 5.30 9.38
CA LEU A 157 18.81 5.41 8.54
C LEU A 157 20.00 4.66 9.12
N VAL A 158 20.25 4.79 10.42
CA VAL A 158 21.41 4.17 11.08
C VAL A 158 21.37 2.64 11.02
N LYS A 159 20.17 2.06 10.97
CA LYS A 159 19.98 0.59 10.98
C LYS A 159 20.10 -0.06 9.60
N GLN A 160 20.10 0.71 8.51
CA GLN A 160 20.15 0.12 7.17
C GLN A 160 21.60 -0.28 6.76
N GLU A 161 21.74 -1.44 6.13
CA GLU A 161 23.04 -1.97 5.67
C GLU A 161 23.59 -1.20 4.46
N TYR A 162 22.72 -0.56 3.68
CA TYR A 162 23.03 0.09 2.39
C TYR A 162 23.11 1.62 2.48
N VAL A 163 23.25 2.18 3.70
CA VAL A 163 23.28 3.63 3.93
C VAL A 163 24.31 4.36 3.05
N PHE A 164 25.47 3.73 2.78
CA PHE A 164 26.51 4.32 1.96
C PHE A 164 26.05 4.55 0.50
N PHE A 165 25.47 3.53 -0.14
CA PHE A 165 24.97 3.65 -1.51
C PHE A 165 23.81 4.64 -1.60
N ASN A 166 22.90 4.63 -0.64
CA ASN A 166 21.79 5.55 -0.58
C ASN A 166 22.25 7.00 -0.36
N ALA A 167 23.30 7.22 0.42
CA ALA A 167 23.92 8.54 0.56
C ALA A 167 24.52 9.04 -0.78
N ILE A 168 25.19 8.15 -1.52
CA ILE A 168 25.70 8.47 -2.86
C ILE A 168 24.54 8.75 -3.82
N ALA A 169 23.48 7.93 -3.83
CA ALA A 169 22.29 8.17 -4.65
C ALA A 169 21.65 9.53 -4.34
N SER A 170 21.56 9.88 -3.05
CA SER A 170 21.06 11.20 -2.63
C SER A 170 21.90 12.36 -3.17
N GLU A 171 23.22 12.23 -3.18
CA GLU A 171 24.13 13.23 -3.75
C GLU A 171 24.10 13.30 -5.28
N LEU A 172 23.93 12.16 -5.95
CA LEU A 172 23.85 12.06 -7.40
C LEU A 172 22.50 12.51 -7.95
N CYS A 173 21.46 12.56 -7.14
CA CYS A 173 20.12 12.97 -7.58
C CYS A 173 20.11 14.44 -7.99
N VAL A 174 19.86 14.69 -9.27
CA VAL A 174 19.89 16.06 -9.84
C VAL A 174 18.77 16.96 -9.31
N LYS A 175 17.68 16.40 -8.83
CA LYS A 175 16.56 17.13 -8.22
C LYS A 175 16.64 17.02 -6.69
N ARG A 176 17.19 18.04 -6.04
CA ARG A 176 17.43 18.05 -4.59
C ARG A 176 16.20 17.76 -3.71
N SER A 177 14.99 18.08 -4.19
CA SER A 177 13.75 17.73 -3.47
C SER A 177 13.50 16.22 -3.36
N LEU A 178 14.20 15.39 -4.13
CA LEU A 178 14.10 13.94 -4.13
C LEU A 178 15.21 13.26 -3.30
N ALA A 179 16.19 14.03 -2.83
CA ALA A 179 17.35 13.50 -2.10
C ALA A 179 16.94 12.67 -0.86
N GLU A 180 15.89 13.08 -0.17
CA GLU A 180 15.37 12.33 0.97
C GLU A 180 14.82 10.96 0.54
N ALA A 181 14.07 10.86 -0.57
CA ALA A 181 13.61 9.56 -1.07
C ALA A 181 14.80 8.64 -1.36
N CYS A 182 15.85 9.16 -2.01
CA CYS A 182 17.07 8.40 -2.32
C CYS A 182 17.76 7.84 -1.06
N MET A 183 17.74 8.58 0.05
CA MET A 183 18.33 8.13 1.32
C MET A 183 17.65 6.88 1.91
N TYR A 184 16.40 6.60 1.55
CA TYR A 184 15.61 5.52 2.16
C TYR A 184 15.26 4.38 1.21
N LEU A 185 15.85 4.31 0.01
CA LEU A 185 15.50 3.32 -1.02
C LEU A 185 15.64 1.87 -0.51
N ASP A 186 16.72 1.59 0.20
CA ASP A 186 17.07 0.24 0.65
C ASP A 186 16.71 -0.07 2.11
N VAL A 187 16.03 0.85 2.80
CA VAL A 187 15.72 0.66 4.23
C VAL A 187 14.90 -0.61 4.53
N GLY A 188 14.15 -1.10 3.55
CA GLY A 188 13.39 -2.34 3.63
C GLY A 188 14.16 -3.62 3.32
N ARG A 189 15.45 -3.52 2.93
CA ARG A 189 16.27 -4.71 2.57
C ARG A 189 16.43 -5.64 3.76
N ARG A 190 16.37 -6.93 3.47
CA ARG A 190 16.70 -8.06 4.36
C ARG A 190 17.58 -9.02 3.57
N LYS A 191 17.94 -10.17 4.18
CA LYS A 191 18.74 -11.25 3.53
C LYS A 191 18.19 -11.67 2.16
N THR A 192 16.89 -11.53 1.93
CA THR A 192 16.25 -11.70 0.62
C THR A 192 15.82 -10.34 0.10
N ASN A 193 16.34 -9.91 -1.04
CA ASN A 193 16.02 -8.59 -1.63
C ASN A 193 14.58 -8.45 -2.15
N ARG A 194 13.76 -9.51 -2.10
CA ARG A 194 12.43 -9.52 -2.68
C ARG A 194 11.48 -8.60 -1.90
N GLY A 195 10.91 -7.61 -2.58
CA GLY A 195 9.89 -6.72 -2.02
C GLY A 195 10.41 -5.69 -1.02
N HIS A 196 11.72 -5.37 -1.04
CA HIS A 196 12.29 -4.38 -0.12
C HIS A 196 11.71 -2.98 -0.35
N ALA A 197 11.39 -2.61 -1.60
CA ALA A 197 10.82 -1.33 -1.94
C ALA A 197 9.50 -1.06 -1.20
N GLY A 198 8.55 -1.99 -1.25
CA GLY A 198 7.29 -1.87 -0.54
C GLY A 198 7.46 -1.82 0.97
N ARG A 199 8.29 -2.73 1.53
CA ARG A 199 8.62 -2.73 2.96
C ARG A 199 9.30 -1.42 3.38
N GLY A 200 10.25 -0.92 2.60
CA GLY A 200 10.98 0.33 2.85
C GLY A 200 10.03 1.53 2.89
N ALA A 201 9.13 1.64 1.93
CA ALA A 201 8.10 2.67 1.89
C ALA A 201 7.19 2.63 3.14
N TYR A 202 6.82 1.43 3.58
CA TYR A 202 6.01 1.27 4.79
C TYR A 202 6.79 1.70 6.06
N MET A 203 8.05 1.26 6.21
CA MET A 203 8.92 1.64 7.33
C MET A 203 9.16 3.14 7.36
N TYR A 204 9.45 3.74 6.21
CA TYR A 204 9.62 5.18 6.07
C TYR A 204 8.36 5.96 6.53
N LEU A 205 7.17 5.52 6.13
CA LEU A 205 5.91 6.11 6.62
C LEU A 205 5.70 5.89 8.12
N ALA A 206 6.04 4.71 8.65
CA ALA A 206 5.91 4.42 10.08
C ALA A 206 6.83 5.30 10.94
N ALA A 207 8.01 5.67 10.42
CA ALA A 207 8.95 6.59 11.06
C ALA A 207 8.61 8.08 10.87
N GLY A 208 7.45 8.42 10.29
CA GLY A 208 6.97 9.79 10.13
C GLY A 208 7.23 10.42 8.77
N GLY A 209 7.75 9.68 7.81
CA GLY A 209 8.02 10.14 6.46
C GLY A 209 6.79 10.57 5.66
N THR A 210 7.01 11.24 4.52
CA THR A 210 5.93 11.77 3.67
C THR A 210 5.36 10.72 2.71
N PRO A 211 4.07 10.79 2.36
CA PRO A 211 3.46 9.87 1.39
C PRO A 211 4.08 9.96 -0.01
N GLU A 212 4.52 11.14 -0.42
CA GLU A 212 5.14 11.41 -1.72
C GLU A 212 6.46 10.66 -1.85
N ASN A 213 7.37 10.81 -0.87
CA ASN A 213 8.64 10.10 -0.85
C ASN A 213 8.43 8.59 -0.67
N ALA A 214 7.47 8.16 0.15
CA ALA A 214 7.12 6.75 0.28
C ALA A 214 6.66 6.14 -1.05
N ALA A 215 5.93 6.88 -1.88
CA ALA A 215 5.54 6.40 -3.21
C ALA A 215 6.77 6.21 -4.11
N LEU A 216 7.72 7.14 -4.13
CA LEU A 216 8.97 6.99 -4.88
C LEU A 216 9.78 5.79 -4.41
N ILE A 217 9.91 5.59 -3.08
CA ILE A 217 10.57 4.41 -2.48
C ILE A 217 9.86 3.12 -2.90
N ALA A 218 8.52 3.08 -2.88
CA ALA A 218 7.75 1.89 -3.25
C ALA A 218 7.90 1.48 -4.71
N TYR A 219 8.17 2.43 -5.60
CA TYR A 219 8.19 2.22 -7.04
C TYR A 219 9.59 2.29 -7.66
N HIS A 220 10.67 2.55 -6.89
CA HIS A 220 12.01 2.84 -7.44
C HIS A 220 12.60 1.70 -8.30
N GLU A 221 12.22 0.45 -8.07
CA GLU A 221 12.63 -0.70 -8.89
C GLU A 221 11.74 -0.92 -10.12
N LEU A 222 10.60 -0.21 -10.23
CA LEU A 222 9.67 -0.42 -11.34
C LEU A 222 10.30 -0.16 -12.72
N PRO A 223 11.20 0.82 -12.92
CA PRO A 223 11.88 1.03 -14.20
C PRO A 223 12.76 -0.16 -14.65
N GLU A 224 13.18 -1.05 -13.75
CA GLU A 224 13.92 -2.28 -14.11
C GLU A 224 13.04 -3.29 -14.87
N ASP A 225 11.72 -3.29 -14.67
CA ASP A 225 10.75 -4.08 -15.44
C ASP A 225 10.06 -3.18 -16.48
N MET A 226 10.65 -3.10 -17.67
CA MET A 226 10.16 -2.24 -18.75
C MET A 226 8.71 -2.49 -19.13
N ASP A 227 8.25 -3.75 -19.15
CA ASP A 227 6.86 -4.09 -19.47
C ASP A 227 5.87 -3.61 -18.40
N ALA A 228 6.23 -3.76 -17.14
CA ALA A 228 5.43 -3.26 -16.03
C ALA A 228 5.45 -1.73 -15.99
N TYR A 229 6.61 -1.12 -16.22
CA TYR A 229 6.81 0.32 -16.23
C TYR A 229 6.00 1.00 -17.34
N ASP A 230 6.07 0.51 -18.57
CA ASP A 230 5.29 1.04 -19.71
C ASP A 230 3.78 0.98 -19.46
N LYS A 231 3.31 -0.05 -18.77
CA LYS A 231 1.89 -0.16 -18.37
C LYS A 231 1.53 0.88 -17.31
N MET A 232 2.41 1.13 -16.36
CA MET A 232 2.17 2.06 -15.26
C MET A 232 2.31 3.52 -15.71
N ARG A 233 3.27 3.86 -16.57
CA ARG A 233 3.44 5.21 -17.15
C ARG A 233 2.17 5.74 -17.83
N LYS A 234 1.31 4.87 -18.34
CA LYS A 234 0.04 5.26 -18.98
C LYS A 234 -1.00 5.79 -17.98
N VAL A 235 -0.83 5.54 -16.70
CA VAL A 235 -1.77 5.93 -15.63
C VAL A 235 -1.16 6.85 -14.59
N MET A 236 0.17 6.85 -14.45
CA MET A 236 0.89 7.76 -13.57
C MET A 236 0.98 9.18 -14.16
N PRO A 237 0.97 10.23 -13.33
CA PRO A 237 1.28 11.59 -13.77
C PRO A 237 2.69 11.68 -14.38
N ILE A 238 2.88 12.55 -15.37
CA ILE A 238 4.19 12.77 -16.01
C ILE A 238 5.23 13.21 -14.99
N ASP A 239 4.86 14.13 -14.09
CA ASP A 239 5.78 14.63 -13.06
C ASP A 239 6.25 13.51 -12.12
N PHE A 240 5.33 12.61 -11.73
CA PHE A 240 5.69 11.46 -10.90
C PHE A 240 6.60 10.47 -11.63
N THR A 241 6.33 10.18 -12.90
CA THR A 241 7.20 9.29 -13.70
C THR A 241 8.58 9.91 -13.91
N TYR A 242 8.66 11.22 -14.14
CA TYR A 242 9.93 11.92 -14.25
C TYR A 242 10.73 11.87 -12.94
N ASP A 243 10.10 12.13 -11.80
CA ASP A 243 10.73 12.05 -10.48
C ASP A 243 11.18 10.61 -10.16
N LEU A 244 10.39 9.61 -10.55
CA LEU A 244 10.74 8.20 -10.40
C LEU A 244 11.97 7.82 -11.25
N ASP A 245 12.03 8.28 -12.50
CA ASP A 245 13.18 8.05 -13.37
C ASP A 245 14.47 8.68 -12.77
N LEU A 246 14.39 9.88 -12.20
CA LEU A 246 15.53 10.53 -11.56
C LEU A 246 16.03 9.79 -10.31
N VAL A 247 15.10 9.28 -9.50
CA VAL A 247 15.41 8.49 -8.29
C VAL A 247 16.06 7.17 -8.70
N HIS A 248 15.48 6.48 -9.69
CA HIS A 248 16.03 5.23 -10.21
C HIS A 248 17.43 5.42 -10.83
N GLU A 249 17.63 6.46 -11.64
CA GLU A 249 18.94 6.76 -12.23
C GLU A 249 20.00 7.02 -11.15
N ALA A 250 19.64 7.75 -10.10
CA ALA A 250 20.55 8.03 -8.98
C ALA A 250 20.90 6.74 -8.22
N ASP A 251 19.92 5.85 -7.96
CA ASP A 251 20.15 4.55 -7.33
C ASP A 251 21.08 3.67 -8.16
N VAL A 252 20.82 3.53 -9.45
CA VAL A 252 21.65 2.73 -10.36
C VAL A 252 23.09 3.27 -10.39
N ARG A 253 23.27 4.58 -10.54
CA ARG A 253 24.61 5.20 -10.57
C ARG A 253 25.39 4.99 -9.28
N SER A 254 24.72 5.01 -8.12
CA SER A 254 25.38 4.83 -6.82
C SER A 254 26.05 3.47 -6.67
N ARG A 255 25.62 2.47 -7.43
CA ARG A 255 26.17 1.09 -7.39
C ARG A 255 27.47 0.94 -8.19
N PHE A 256 27.87 1.96 -8.97
CA PHE A 256 29.09 1.97 -9.81
C PHE A 256 30.18 2.91 -9.30
N VAL A 257 30.00 3.57 -8.17
CA VAL A 257 30.95 4.44 -7.48
C VAL A 257 31.59 3.70 -6.32
#